data_4284c44f8f00f8aaa517914ac9cc68d7
#
_entry.id   4284c44f8f00f8aaa517914ac9cc68d7
#
_cell.length_a   1.000
_cell.length_b   1.000
_cell.length_c   1.000
_cell.angle_alpha   90.00
_cell.angle_beta   90.00
_cell.angle_gamma   90.00
#
_symmetry.space_group_name_H-M   'P 1'
#
loop_
_entity.id
_entity.type
_entity.pdbx_description
1 polymer ?
#
loop_
_entity_poly.entity_id
_entity_poly.type
_entity_poly.pdbx_seq_one_letter_code
_entity_poly.pdbx_strand_id
1 'polypeptide(L)'
;MKDSLQNLPAEVCANWYRNFRVGRHIVIKNIENIQKSDPLQYENLKRQDIHSLIVIPLYDERKLIGFYGIDNPSGKSLDYASDMLQIMAHFIISSLKRRNLIRKLKEMSYRDQLTQIGNRYAMNEYIGGLQSEQSLGIVYCDITGLKQVNDREGHAFGDKLILDACECLKKSFGDYGLFRIGGDELLAICAGIEETALWQGIDRLKKHLKDGSVHMA
;
A
#
# COMPACT_ATOMS: atom_id res chain seq x y z
N MET A 1 17.10 22.70 -6.53
CA MET A 1 17.10 22.71 -5.06
C MET A 1 16.30 21.57 -4.41
N LYS A 2 15.43 20.82 -5.13
CA LYS A 2 14.67 19.66 -4.59
C LYS A 2 15.48 18.37 -4.43
N ASP A 3 16.59 18.21 -5.12
CA ASP A 3 17.32 16.93 -5.19
C ASP A 3 18.46 16.79 -4.17
N SER A 4 18.82 17.88 -3.47
CA SER A 4 19.95 17.88 -2.54
C SER A 4 19.67 17.23 -1.18
N LEU A 5 18.40 16.95 -0.86
CA LEU A 5 17.98 16.31 0.39
C LEU A 5 17.61 14.82 0.21
N GLN A 6 17.61 14.31 -1.02
CA GLN A 6 17.34 12.90 -1.29
C GLN A 6 18.63 12.10 -1.07
N ASN A 7 18.52 11.00 -0.32
CA ASN A 7 19.64 10.08 -0.02
C ASN A 7 20.78 10.66 0.83
N LEU A 8 20.48 11.56 1.79
CA LEU A 8 21.48 11.96 2.79
C LEU A 8 21.98 10.74 3.56
N PRO A 9 23.32 10.56 3.71
CA PRO A 9 23.87 9.50 4.53
C PRO A 9 23.34 9.59 5.96
N ALA A 10 23.02 8.45 6.57
CA ALA A 10 22.48 8.38 7.93
C ALA A 10 23.40 9.02 8.99
N GLU A 11 24.70 9.05 8.69
CA GLU A 11 25.72 9.65 9.55
C GLU A 11 25.50 11.16 9.76
N VAL A 12 25.01 11.87 8.75
CA VAL A 12 24.71 13.32 8.83
C VAL A 12 23.65 13.62 9.88
N CYS A 13 22.72 12.72 10.08
CA CYS A 13 21.61 12.86 11.04
C CYS A 13 21.84 12.07 12.33
N ALA A 14 23.00 11.47 12.54
CA ALA A 14 23.27 10.58 13.69
C ALA A 14 22.99 11.26 15.04
N ASN A 15 23.35 12.53 15.17
CA ASN A 15 23.11 13.31 16.37
C ASN A 15 21.61 13.61 16.58
N TRP A 16 20.83 13.78 15.51
CA TRP A 16 19.38 13.95 15.57
C TRP A 16 18.72 12.68 16.10
N TYR A 17 19.06 11.51 15.56
CA TYR A 17 18.52 10.23 16.04
C TYR A 17 18.85 9.97 17.51
N ARG A 18 20.02 10.42 18.03
CA ARG A 18 20.35 10.33 19.44
C ARG A 18 19.40 11.16 20.30
N ASN A 19 19.09 12.38 19.89
CA ASN A 19 18.13 13.24 20.58
C ASN A 19 16.70 12.69 20.46
N PHE A 20 16.31 12.22 19.30
CA PHE A 20 14.98 11.64 19.08
C PHE A 20 14.74 10.40 19.96
N ARG A 21 15.75 9.55 20.18
CA ARG A 21 15.61 8.39 21.09
C ARG A 21 15.19 8.76 22.52
N VAL A 22 15.51 9.96 22.97
CA VAL A 22 15.13 10.47 24.30
C VAL A 22 13.96 11.48 24.23
N GLY A 23 13.24 11.52 23.11
CA GLY A 23 12.06 12.36 22.94
C GLY A 23 12.36 13.85 22.73
N ARG A 24 13.62 14.23 22.45
CA ARG A 24 14.00 15.62 22.26
C ARG A 24 13.92 15.99 20.78
N HIS A 25 13.40 17.18 20.50
CA HIS A 25 13.50 17.83 19.19
C HIS A 25 14.83 18.60 19.07
N ILE A 26 15.16 19.02 17.85
CA ILE A 26 16.38 19.77 17.56
C ILE A 26 16.02 21.25 17.36
N VAL A 27 16.74 22.12 18.03
CA VAL A 27 16.69 23.57 17.80
C VAL A 27 18.13 24.10 17.69
N ILE A 28 18.50 24.53 16.50
CA ILE A 28 19.78 25.15 16.20
C ILE A 28 19.52 26.64 15.90
N LYS A 29 19.76 27.48 16.86
CA LYS A 29 19.56 28.94 16.74
C LYS A 29 20.59 29.60 15.80
N ASN A 30 21.81 29.05 15.77
CA ASN A 30 22.89 29.45 14.88
C ASN A 30 23.80 28.25 14.65
N ILE A 31 24.03 27.88 13.39
CA ILE A 31 24.85 26.71 13.02
C ILE A 31 26.33 26.89 13.46
N GLU A 32 26.83 28.08 13.58
CA GLU A 32 28.21 28.32 14.06
C GLU A 32 28.45 27.71 15.45
N ASN A 33 27.41 27.58 16.27
CA ASN A 33 27.50 26.99 17.60
C ASN A 33 27.76 25.47 17.56
N ILE A 34 27.49 24.80 16.46
CA ILE A 34 27.70 23.34 16.30
C ILE A 34 28.96 23.00 15.52
N GLN A 35 29.70 23.98 15.00
CA GLN A 35 30.89 23.79 14.16
C GLN A 35 31.93 22.86 14.81
N LYS A 36 32.16 23.01 16.12
CA LYS A 36 33.15 22.20 16.86
C LYS A 36 32.58 20.87 17.35
N SER A 37 31.29 20.81 17.69
CA SER A 37 30.64 19.64 18.29
C SER A 37 30.10 18.65 17.26
N ASP A 38 29.72 19.12 16.07
CA ASP A 38 29.20 18.33 14.96
C ASP A 38 29.64 18.94 13.62
N PRO A 39 30.93 18.83 13.25
CA PRO A 39 31.47 19.42 12.03
C PRO A 39 30.78 18.93 10.75
N LEU A 40 30.39 17.66 10.72
CA LEU A 40 29.75 17.05 9.57
C LEU A 40 28.35 17.66 9.31
N GLN A 41 27.57 17.84 10.38
CA GLN A 41 26.27 18.51 10.30
C GLN A 41 26.44 19.98 9.91
N TYR A 42 27.38 20.66 10.52
CA TYR A 42 27.70 22.08 10.21
C TYR A 42 27.98 22.28 8.72
N GLU A 43 28.90 21.50 8.14
CA GLU A 43 29.27 21.62 6.73
C GLU A 43 28.07 21.35 5.80
N ASN A 44 27.23 20.35 6.14
CA ASN A 44 26.04 20.06 5.37
C ASN A 44 24.99 21.17 5.40
N LEU A 45 24.74 21.75 6.57
CA LEU A 45 23.77 22.85 6.72
C LEU A 45 24.31 24.13 6.04
N LYS A 46 25.59 24.43 6.20
CA LYS A 46 26.24 25.57 5.58
C LYS A 46 26.20 25.51 4.05
N ARG A 47 26.44 24.34 3.47
CA ARG A 47 26.36 24.10 2.01
C ARG A 47 24.95 24.36 1.46
N GLN A 48 23.93 24.21 2.29
CA GLN A 48 22.52 24.43 1.92
C GLN A 48 22.02 25.84 2.28
N ASP A 49 22.92 26.75 2.73
CA ASP A 49 22.59 28.10 3.18
C ASP A 49 21.60 28.11 4.37
N ILE A 50 21.70 27.08 5.24
CA ILE A 50 20.92 27.01 6.47
C ILE A 50 21.73 27.60 7.62
N HIS A 51 21.20 28.63 8.24
CA HIS A 51 21.83 29.32 9.37
C HIS A 51 21.20 28.98 10.72
N SER A 52 19.93 28.60 10.70
CA SER A 52 19.16 28.12 11.86
C SER A 52 18.19 27.05 11.45
N LEU A 53 17.79 26.17 12.38
CA LEU A 53 17.02 24.99 12.08
C LEU A 53 16.18 24.53 13.28
N ILE A 54 14.95 24.12 13.03
CA ILE A 54 14.13 23.38 13.97
C ILE A 54 13.74 22.04 13.32
N VAL A 55 13.96 20.91 14.02
CA VAL A 55 13.53 19.59 13.55
C VAL A 55 12.74 18.89 14.64
N ILE A 56 11.53 18.47 14.28
CA ILE A 56 10.59 17.78 15.16
C ILE A 56 10.48 16.33 14.75
N PRO A 57 10.72 15.36 15.66
CA PRO A 57 10.50 13.96 15.39
C PRO A 57 9.00 13.62 15.32
N LEU A 58 8.65 12.69 14.44
CA LEU A 58 7.32 12.14 14.30
C LEU A 58 7.30 10.73 14.90
N TYR A 59 6.50 10.51 15.94
CA TYR A 59 6.35 9.21 16.57
C TYR A 59 4.96 8.64 16.33
N ASP A 60 4.91 7.38 15.92
CA ASP A 60 3.71 6.56 16.02
C ASP A 60 3.84 5.69 17.27
N GLU A 61 3.04 6.00 18.28
CA GLU A 61 3.17 5.48 19.65
C GLU A 61 4.56 5.79 20.24
N ARG A 62 5.50 4.85 20.21
CA ARG A 62 6.90 5.02 20.68
C ARG A 62 7.92 4.83 19.56
N LYS A 63 7.45 4.56 18.33
CA LYS A 63 8.32 4.32 17.17
C LYS A 63 8.52 5.60 16.40
N LEU A 64 9.77 5.99 16.20
CA LEU A 64 10.12 7.07 15.30
C LEU A 64 9.78 6.65 13.86
N ILE A 65 8.87 7.37 13.20
CA ILE A 65 8.44 7.12 11.81
C ILE A 65 9.02 8.13 10.82
N GLY A 66 9.59 9.21 11.32
CA GLY A 66 10.20 10.28 10.53
C GLY A 66 10.45 11.53 11.35
N PHE A 67 10.80 12.57 10.67
CA PHE A 67 10.93 13.90 11.23
C PHE A 67 10.65 14.95 10.16
N TYR A 68 10.39 16.18 10.57
CA TYR A 68 10.24 17.32 9.67
C TYR A 68 10.73 18.58 10.38
N GLY A 69 10.97 19.62 9.63
CA GLY A 69 11.54 20.83 10.20
C GLY A 69 11.32 22.07 9.36
N ILE A 70 11.87 23.15 9.83
CA ILE A 70 11.90 24.43 9.15
C ILE A 70 13.32 24.99 9.20
N ASP A 71 13.80 25.44 8.05
CA ASP A 71 15.09 26.05 7.87
C ASP A 71 14.95 27.57 7.97
N ASN A 72 15.94 28.22 8.58
CA ASN A 72 16.05 29.67 8.71
C ASN A 72 14.78 30.36 9.27
N PRO A 73 14.14 29.82 10.35
CA PRO A 73 13.04 30.54 10.96
C PRO A 73 13.48 31.89 11.48
N SER A 74 12.59 32.89 11.45
CA SER A 74 12.87 34.21 11.96
C SER A 74 13.27 34.16 13.44
N GLY A 75 14.40 34.78 13.83
CA GLY A 75 14.98 34.68 15.17
C GLY A 75 14.07 35.12 16.32
N LYS A 76 13.11 36.01 16.06
CA LYS A 76 12.14 36.49 17.05
C LYS A 76 11.02 35.49 17.35
N SER A 77 10.90 34.41 16.57
CA SER A 77 9.80 33.46 16.61
C SER A 77 10.25 32.01 16.81
N LEU A 78 11.50 31.74 17.12
CA LEU A 78 12.06 30.40 17.17
C LEU A 78 11.36 29.51 18.19
N ASP A 79 11.12 29.99 19.39
CA ASP A 79 10.46 29.21 20.45
C ASP A 79 8.99 28.98 20.08
N TYR A 80 8.28 30.01 19.59
CA TYR A 80 6.90 29.87 19.09
C TYR A 80 6.81 28.94 17.87
N ALA A 81 7.76 29.02 16.94
CA ALA A 81 7.81 28.14 15.79
C ALA A 81 8.01 26.66 16.21
N SER A 82 8.83 26.42 17.24
CA SER A 82 9.01 25.07 17.79
C SER A 82 7.72 24.50 18.35
N ASP A 83 6.97 25.27 19.13
CA ASP A 83 5.70 24.85 19.72
C ASP A 83 4.64 24.60 18.64
N MET A 84 4.54 25.49 17.65
CA MET A 84 3.66 25.32 16.48
C MET A 84 3.99 24.04 15.70
N LEU A 85 5.26 23.78 15.44
CA LEU A 85 5.68 22.55 14.76
C LEU A 85 5.34 21.31 15.59
N GLN A 86 5.50 21.33 16.92
CA GLN A 86 5.10 20.21 17.77
C GLN A 86 3.61 19.93 17.67
N ILE A 87 2.75 20.96 17.65
CA ILE A 87 1.30 20.79 17.44
C ILE A 87 1.04 20.20 16.05
N MET A 88 1.69 20.72 15.01
CA MET A 88 1.55 20.20 13.65
C MET A 88 1.98 18.72 13.53
N ALA A 89 2.96 18.26 14.32
CA ALA A 89 3.36 16.86 14.36
C ALA A 89 2.19 15.93 14.68
N HIS A 90 1.35 16.31 15.66
CA HIS A 90 0.16 15.55 16.01
C HIS A 90 -0.87 15.45 14.86
N PHE A 91 -1.07 16.54 14.11
CA PHE A 91 -1.95 16.54 12.95
C PHE A 91 -1.39 15.67 11.82
N ILE A 92 -0.10 15.74 11.56
CA ILE A 92 0.57 14.92 10.55
C ILE A 92 0.41 13.45 10.89
N ILE A 93 0.71 13.04 12.12
CA ILE A 93 0.61 11.66 12.59
C ILE A 93 -0.83 11.17 12.50
N SER A 94 -1.79 11.96 12.99
CA SER A 94 -3.21 11.61 12.93
C SER A 94 -3.70 11.42 11.49
N SER A 95 -3.26 12.28 10.57
CA SER A 95 -3.60 12.18 9.15
C SER A 95 -2.99 10.94 8.50
N LEU A 96 -1.74 10.61 8.84
CA LEU A 96 -1.08 9.39 8.36
C LEU A 96 -1.76 8.13 8.88
N LYS A 97 -2.12 8.09 10.17
CA LYS A 97 -2.86 6.97 10.79
C LYS A 97 -4.21 6.78 10.12
N ARG A 98 -4.98 7.86 9.95
CA ARG A 98 -6.28 7.82 9.28
C ARG A 98 -6.16 7.29 7.84
N ARG A 99 -5.19 7.78 7.08
CA ARG A 99 -4.95 7.30 5.71
C ARG A 99 -4.58 5.81 5.67
N ASN A 100 -3.70 5.37 6.58
CA ASN A 100 -3.31 3.97 6.66
C ASN A 100 -4.49 3.07 7.09
N LEU A 101 -5.33 3.52 8.01
CA LEU A 101 -6.52 2.78 8.42
C LEU A 101 -7.54 2.66 7.28
N ILE A 102 -7.81 3.77 6.57
CA ILE A 102 -8.69 3.77 5.39
C ILE A 102 -8.14 2.82 4.32
N ARG A 103 -6.82 2.82 4.07
CA ARG A 103 -6.18 1.89 3.13
C ARG A 103 -6.38 0.44 3.55
N LYS A 104 -6.12 0.11 4.82
CA LYS A 104 -6.36 -1.26 5.36
C LYS A 104 -7.82 -1.68 5.25
N LEU A 105 -8.76 -0.79 5.59
CA LEU A 105 -10.20 -1.06 5.43
C LEU A 105 -10.56 -1.31 3.96
N LYS A 106 -10.01 -0.53 3.04
CA LYS A 106 -10.18 -0.76 1.61
C LYS A 106 -9.60 -2.11 1.18
N GLU A 107 -8.36 -2.42 1.54
CA GLU A 107 -7.72 -3.71 1.22
C GLU A 107 -8.55 -4.89 1.74
N MET A 108 -9.05 -4.83 2.98
CA MET A 108 -9.97 -5.83 3.54
C MET A 108 -11.33 -5.86 2.82
N SER A 109 -11.79 -4.72 2.32
CA SER A 109 -13.07 -4.58 1.60
C SER A 109 -13.01 -4.94 0.12
N TYR A 110 -11.83 -5.07 -0.49
CA TYR A 110 -11.68 -5.34 -1.94
C TYR A 110 -11.22 -6.78 -2.25
N ARG A 111 -10.85 -7.57 -1.25
CA ARG A 111 -10.44 -8.95 -1.43
C ARG A 111 -11.46 -9.92 -0.85
N ASP A 112 -11.67 -11.04 -1.53
CA ASP A 112 -12.39 -12.18 -0.99
C ASP A 112 -11.50 -12.88 0.05
N GLN A 113 -12.05 -13.16 1.22
CA GLN A 113 -11.29 -13.72 2.35
C GLN A 113 -10.78 -15.13 2.09
N LEU A 114 -11.52 -15.94 1.36
CA LEU A 114 -11.13 -17.32 1.06
C LEU A 114 -10.12 -17.39 -0.08
N THR A 115 -10.44 -16.79 -1.22
CA THR A 115 -9.68 -16.97 -2.47
C THR A 115 -8.57 -15.91 -2.66
N GLN A 116 -8.60 -14.81 -1.91
CA GLN A 116 -7.68 -13.67 -2.00
C GLN A 116 -7.66 -12.96 -3.36
N ILE A 117 -8.54 -13.30 -4.32
CA ILE A 117 -8.80 -12.49 -5.51
C ILE A 117 -9.72 -11.31 -5.16
N GLY A 118 -10.01 -10.43 -6.12
CA GLY A 118 -10.95 -9.33 -5.91
C GLY A 118 -12.34 -9.84 -5.50
N ASN A 119 -13.03 -9.09 -4.65
CA ASN A 119 -14.43 -9.34 -4.34
C ASN A 119 -15.35 -8.50 -5.27
N ARG A 120 -16.66 -8.54 -5.06
CA ARG A 120 -17.63 -7.74 -5.82
C ARG A 120 -17.36 -6.24 -5.79
N TYR A 121 -16.83 -5.68 -4.68
CA TYR A 121 -16.46 -4.27 -4.60
C TYR A 121 -15.27 -3.96 -5.50
N ALA A 122 -14.23 -4.79 -5.45
CA ALA A 122 -13.07 -4.66 -6.33
C ALA A 122 -13.46 -4.75 -7.81
N MET A 123 -14.38 -5.65 -8.15
CA MET A 123 -14.91 -5.77 -9.52
C MET A 123 -15.58 -4.47 -9.98
N ASN A 124 -16.44 -3.87 -9.16
CA ASN A 124 -17.13 -2.64 -9.52
C ASN A 124 -16.17 -1.47 -9.73
N GLU A 125 -15.15 -1.32 -8.88
CA GLU A 125 -14.09 -0.31 -9.03
C GLU A 125 -13.26 -0.56 -10.29
N TYR A 126 -12.92 -1.83 -10.56
CA TYR A 126 -12.19 -2.22 -11.75
C TYR A 126 -12.96 -1.85 -13.03
N ILE A 127 -14.26 -2.18 -13.09
CA ILE A 127 -15.13 -1.84 -14.21
C ILE A 127 -15.24 -0.31 -14.38
N GLY A 128 -15.35 0.44 -13.28
CA GLY A 128 -15.40 1.91 -13.31
C GLY A 128 -14.14 2.58 -13.84
N GLY A 129 -12.99 1.88 -13.81
CA GLY A 129 -11.71 2.34 -14.34
C GLY A 129 -11.42 1.93 -15.79
N LEU A 130 -12.29 1.12 -16.42
CA LEU A 130 -12.09 0.67 -17.80
C LEU A 130 -12.28 1.82 -18.80
N GLN A 131 -11.44 1.82 -19.83
CA GLN A 131 -11.56 2.78 -20.94
C GLN A 131 -12.60 2.30 -21.97
N SER A 132 -13.38 3.22 -22.51
CA SER A 132 -14.53 2.89 -23.38
C SER A 132 -14.12 2.26 -24.73
N GLU A 133 -12.88 2.41 -25.16
CA GLU A 133 -12.43 2.00 -26.51
C GLU A 133 -11.57 0.72 -26.51
N GLN A 134 -11.39 0.07 -25.36
CA GLN A 134 -10.59 -1.16 -25.30
C GLN A 134 -11.46 -2.41 -25.48
N SER A 135 -10.90 -3.45 -26.12
CA SER A 135 -11.53 -4.76 -26.17
C SER A 135 -11.72 -5.32 -24.76
N LEU A 136 -12.81 -6.04 -24.52
CA LEU A 136 -13.15 -6.61 -23.22
C LEU A 136 -13.58 -8.06 -23.38
N GLY A 137 -12.81 -8.98 -22.77
CA GLY A 137 -13.21 -10.37 -22.60
C GLY A 137 -13.76 -10.60 -21.19
N ILE A 138 -14.85 -11.32 -21.07
CA ILE A 138 -15.45 -11.70 -19.78
C ILE A 138 -15.56 -13.21 -19.73
N VAL A 139 -15.01 -13.83 -18.67
CA VAL A 139 -15.13 -15.25 -18.39
C VAL A 139 -15.86 -15.38 -17.06
N TYR A 140 -17.10 -15.85 -17.11
CA TYR A 140 -17.90 -16.13 -15.93
C TYR A 140 -17.87 -17.64 -15.67
N CYS A 141 -17.64 -18.02 -14.41
CA CYS A 141 -17.54 -19.39 -13.96
C CYS A 141 -18.44 -19.59 -12.74
N ASP A 142 -19.27 -20.61 -12.78
CA ASP A 142 -20.11 -21.07 -11.67
C ASP A 142 -19.67 -22.48 -11.25
N ILE A 143 -19.48 -22.72 -9.95
CA ILE A 143 -19.01 -24.01 -9.43
C ILE A 143 -20.22 -24.92 -9.22
N THR A 144 -20.46 -25.78 -10.18
CA THR A 144 -21.62 -26.69 -10.17
C THR A 144 -21.54 -27.68 -9.01
N GLY A 145 -22.65 -27.78 -8.26
CA GLY A 145 -22.80 -28.76 -7.20
C GLY A 145 -22.14 -28.43 -5.87
N LEU A 146 -21.65 -27.19 -5.66
CA LEU A 146 -21.02 -26.78 -4.40
C LEU A 146 -21.92 -27.03 -3.18
N LYS A 147 -23.24 -26.79 -3.28
CA LYS A 147 -24.19 -27.08 -2.21
C LYS A 147 -24.23 -28.56 -1.86
N GLN A 148 -24.28 -29.44 -2.86
CA GLN A 148 -24.29 -30.88 -2.65
C GLN A 148 -23.01 -31.39 -1.99
N VAL A 149 -21.88 -30.83 -2.39
CA VAL A 149 -20.56 -31.11 -1.78
C VAL A 149 -20.55 -30.67 -0.31
N ASN A 150 -21.02 -29.46 -0.01
CA ASN A 150 -21.13 -28.96 1.35
C ASN A 150 -22.04 -29.82 2.24
N ASP A 151 -23.16 -30.21 1.71
CA ASP A 151 -24.14 -31.01 2.46
C ASP A 151 -23.62 -32.45 2.74
N ARG A 152 -22.78 -32.99 1.87
CA ARG A 152 -22.23 -34.32 1.97
C ARG A 152 -20.88 -34.40 2.69
N GLU A 153 -19.97 -33.52 2.37
CA GLU A 153 -18.56 -33.59 2.79
C GLU A 153 -18.19 -32.44 3.80
N GLY A 154 -19.11 -31.49 4.00
CA GLY A 154 -18.92 -30.34 4.88
C GLY A 154 -18.30 -29.12 4.19
N HIS A 155 -18.45 -27.94 4.83
CA HIS A 155 -18.01 -26.64 4.29
C HIS A 155 -16.51 -26.57 3.98
N ALA A 156 -15.66 -27.23 4.78
CA ALA A 156 -14.21 -27.23 4.52
C ALA A 156 -13.85 -27.86 3.17
N PHE A 157 -14.62 -28.84 2.71
CA PHE A 157 -14.42 -29.46 1.41
C PHE A 157 -14.91 -28.56 0.27
N GLY A 158 -16.04 -27.87 0.46
CA GLY A 158 -16.51 -26.86 -0.48
C GLY A 158 -15.57 -25.68 -0.61
N ASP A 159 -14.98 -25.21 0.49
CA ASP A 159 -13.96 -24.16 0.47
C ASP A 159 -12.74 -24.59 -0.35
N LYS A 160 -12.29 -25.85 -0.21
CA LYS A 160 -11.22 -26.40 -1.02
C LYS A 160 -11.58 -26.41 -2.51
N LEU A 161 -12.80 -26.82 -2.85
CA LEU A 161 -13.29 -26.84 -4.23
C LEU A 161 -13.26 -25.42 -4.85
N ILE A 162 -13.66 -24.40 -4.08
CA ILE A 162 -13.60 -23.00 -4.51
C ILE A 162 -12.16 -22.55 -4.72
N LEU A 163 -11.24 -22.94 -3.83
CA LEU A 163 -9.82 -22.62 -3.96
C LEU A 163 -9.21 -23.28 -5.20
N ASP A 164 -9.49 -24.55 -5.44
CA ASP A 164 -9.00 -25.29 -6.61
C ASP A 164 -9.51 -24.67 -7.91
N ALA A 165 -10.79 -24.29 -7.95
CA ALA A 165 -11.39 -23.57 -9.08
C ALA A 165 -10.72 -22.20 -9.31
N CYS A 166 -10.48 -21.45 -8.25
CA CYS A 166 -9.78 -20.15 -8.30
C CYS A 166 -8.35 -20.31 -8.82
N GLU A 167 -7.63 -21.35 -8.43
CA GLU A 167 -6.28 -21.62 -8.93
C GLU A 167 -6.27 -21.97 -10.43
N CYS A 168 -7.27 -22.72 -10.93
CA CYS A 168 -7.43 -22.96 -12.35
C CYS A 168 -7.66 -21.65 -13.13
N LEU A 169 -8.48 -20.75 -12.59
CA LEU A 169 -8.75 -19.44 -13.17
C LEU A 169 -7.48 -18.55 -13.17
N LYS A 170 -6.73 -18.51 -12.07
CA LYS A 170 -5.45 -17.79 -11.97
C LYS A 170 -4.41 -18.27 -12.97
N LYS A 171 -4.26 -19.58 -13.15
CA LYS A 171 -3.34 -20.18 -14.13
C LYS A 171 -3.68 -19.82 -15.57
N SER A 172 -4.95 -19.56 -15.84
CA SER A 172 -5.46 -19.29 -17.19
C SER A 172 -5.54 -17.80 -17.52
N PHE A 173 -5.85 -16.97 -16.52
CA PHE A 173 -6.14 -15.54 -16.67
C PHE A 173 -5.49 -14.65 -15.60
N GLY A 174 -4.40 -15.09 -14.97
CA GLY A 174 -3.78 -14.38 -13.83
C GLY A 174 -3.26 -12.97 -14.12
N ASP A 175 -3.03 -12.63 -15.39
CA ASP A 175 -2.61 -11.30 -15.82
C ASP A 175 -3.77 -10.27 -15.88
N TYR A 176 -5.01 -10.72 -15.64
CA TYR A 176 -6.23 -9.92 -15.75
C TYR A 176 -6.92 -9.74 -14.39
N GLY A 177 -8.01 -8.97 -14.38
CA GLY A 177 -8.82 -8.79 -13.18
C GLY A 177 -9.60 -10.06 -12.83
N LEU A 178 -9.31 -10.67 -11.68
CA LEU A 178 -10.00 -11.85 -11.18
C LEU A 178 -10.82 -11.52 -9.95
N PHE A 179 -12.07 -12.00 -9.92
CA PHE A 179 -13.02 -11.65 -8.87
C PHE A 179 -13.87 -12.85 -8.43
N ARG A 180 -14.20 -12.91 -7.14
CA ARG A 180 -15.26 -13.75 -6.59
C ARG A 180 -16.45 -12.86 -6.26
N ILE A 181 -17.56 -13.06 -6.96
CA ILE A 181 -18.73 -12.19 -6.90
C ILE A 181 -19.92 -12.80 -6.15
N GLY A 182 -19.87 -14.08 -5.92
CA GLY A 182 -20.85 -14.86 -5.16
C GLY A 182 -20.20 -16.00 -4.40
N GLY A 183 -20.99 -16.89 -3.82
CA GLY A 183 -20.51 -18.06 -3.08
C GLY A 183 -19.69 -19.02 -3.95
N ASP A 184 -20.21 -19.31 -5.13
CA ASP A 184 -19.73 -20.24 -6.15
C ASP A 184 -19.35 -19.57 -7.48
N GLU A 185 -19.48 -18.23 -7.55
CA GLU A 185 -19.31 -17.44 -8.76
C GLU A 185 -17.93 -16.80 -8.84
N LEU A 186 -17.15 -17.15 -9.86
CA LEU A 186 -15.85 -16.56 -10.18
C LEU A 186 -15.93 -15.84 -11.53
N LEU A 187 -15.19 -14.74 -11.66
CA LEU A 187 -15.20 -13.90 -12.85
C LEU A 187 -13.77 -13.48 -13.22
N ALA A 188 -13.42 -13.58 -14.50
CA ALA A 188 -12.25 -12.91 -15.05
C ALA A 188 -12.70 -11.80 -16.01
N ILE A 189 -12.15 -10.60 -15.84
CA ILE A 189 -12.36 -9.42 -16.69
C ILE A 189 -11.03 -9.10 -17.37
N CYS A 190 -10.97 -9.37 -18.67
CA CYS A 190 -9.78 -9.30 -19.48
C CYS A 190 -9.81 -8.06 -20.37
N ALA A 191 -9.34 -6.93 -19.83
CA ALA A 191 -9.28 -5.66 -20.56
C ALA A 191 -8.11 -5.66 -21.55
N GLY A 192 -8.37 -5.24 -22.79
CA GLY A 192 -7.37 -5.21 -23.87
C GLY A 192 -7.02 -6.58 -24.44
N ILE A 193 -7.78 -7.63 -24.12
CA ILE A 193 -7.48 -8.99 -24.60
C ILE A 193 -7.88 -9.14 -26.09
N GLU A 194 -7.03 -9.80 -26.86
CA GLU A 194 -7.34 -10.26 -28.22
C GLU A 194 -8.27 -11.48 -28.16
N GLU A 195 -9.20 -11.60 -29.10
CA GLU A 195 -10.19 -12.69 -29.15
C GLU A 195 -9.54 -14.06 -29.15
N THR A 196 -8.48 -14.24 -29.94
CA THR A 196 -7.72 -15.50 -30.02
C THR A 196 -7.08 -15.87 -28.67
N ALA A 197 -6.54 -14.87 -27.95
CA ALA A 197 -5.95 -15.08 -26.63
C ALA A 197 -7.03 -15.43 -25.57
N LEU A 198 -8.22 -14.84 -25.67
CA LEU A 198 -9.37 -15.18 -24.81
C LEU A 198 -9.75 -16.66 -24.97
N TRP A 199 -9.93 -17.11 -26.22
CA TRP A 199 -10.28 -18.50 -26.49
C TRP A 199 -9.19 -19.49 -26.04
N GLN A 200 -7.92 -19.17 -26.26
CA GLN A 200 -6.81 -19.96 -25.73
C GLN A 200 -6.81 -20.03 -24.20
N GLY A 201 -7.15 -18.92 -23.53
CA GLY A 201 -7.31 -18.89 -22.08
C GLY A 201 -8.42 -19.79 -21.59
N ILE A 202 -9.58 -19.77 -22.28
CA ILE A 202 -10.73 -20.65 -21.99
C ILE A 202 -10.36 -22.13 -22.18
N ASP A 203 -9.64 -22.46 -23.23
CA ASP A 203 -9.22 -23.84 -23.48
C ASP A 203 -8.22 -24.33 -22.41
N ARG A 204 -7.29 -23.47 -21.98
CA ARG A 204 -6.41 -23.76 -20.82
C ARG A 204 -7.22 -23.98 -19.55
N LEU A 205 -8.21 -23.11 -19.27
CA LEU A 205 -9.09 -23.25 -18.11
C LEU A 205 -9.83 -24.58 -18.12
N LYS A 206 -10.47 -24.95 -19.25
CA LYS A 206 -11.16 -26.22 -19.41
C LYS A 206 -10.24 -27.42 -19.19
N LYS A 207 -9.00 -27.35 -19.63
CA LYS A 207 -7.99 -28.39 -19.40
C LYS A 207 -7.66 -28.53 -17.91
N HIS A 208 -7.35 -27.42 -17.24
CA HIS A 208 -7.03 -27.42 -15.81
C HIS A 208 -8.20 -27.94 -14.95
N LEU A 209 -9.43 -27.59 -15.30
CA LEU A 209 -10.63 -28.08 -14.61
C LEU A 209 -10.80 -29.60 -14.74
N LYS A 210 -10.57 -30.17 -15.93
CA LYS A 210 -10.63 -31.63 -16.15
C LYS A 210 -9.54 -32.35 -15.35
N ASP A 211 -8.31 -31.84 -15.39
CA ASP A 211 -7.18 -32.43 -14.68
C ASP A 211 -7.35 -32.32 -13.14
N GLY A 212 -8.05 -31.31 -12.65
CA GLY A 212 -8.31 -31.06 -11.22
C GLY A 212 -9.61 -31.66 -10.68
N SER A 213 -10.39 -32.38 -11.50
CA SER A 213 -11.72 -32.91 -11.11
C SER A 213 -12.71 -31.85 -10.59
N VAL A 214 -12.57 -30.61 -11.03
CA VAL A 214 -13.46 -29.49 -10.68
C VAL A 214 -14.48 -29.31 -11.78
N HIS A 215 -15.77 -29.33 -11.44
CA HIS A 215 -16.86 -29.08 -12.38
C HIS A 215 -17.32 -27.62 -12.30
N MET A 216 -17.14 -26.89 -13.38
CA MET A 216 -17.68 -25.55 -13.60
C MET A 216 -18.60 -25.55 -14.82
N ALA A 217 -19.63 -24.72 -14.76
CA ALA A 217 -20.49 -24.37 -15.87
C ALA A 217 -20.12 -23.00 -16.44
#